data_bfed6a65f66a15e3ceda7f5afcf0dda6
#
_entry.id   bfed6a65f66a15e3ceda7f5afcf0dda6
#
_cell.length_a   1.000
_cell.length_b   1.000
_cell.length_c   1.000
_cell.angle_alpha   90.00
_cell.angle_beta   90.00
_cell.angle_gamma   90.00
#
_symmetry.space_group_name_H-M   'P 1'
#
loop_
_entity.id
_entity.type
_entity.pdbx_description
1 polymer ?
#
loop_
_entity_poly.entity_id
_entity_poly.type
_entity_poly.pdbx_seq_one_letter_code
_entity_poly.pdbx_strand_id
1 'polypeptide(L)'
;HAYYGKSHVLHGVSFDVRPGEIVALLGRNGSGRSTTAKAIMGLVDWEGTLQWKGQSLSGKKAYEVAHLGLGYVPESRDVFPNLTVHQNLLLGQKGSGKGSRWGFDDMYAMFPRLHERRNIEAGVMSGGEQQMLTLCRTLMGDPDLIIIDEPTEGLAPKIVELVGEYLTKIKERGVSVLLIEQKLTIALGISDRTLVMGHGSIVFEGTPDELRANSYVR
;
A
#
# COMPACT_ATOMS: atom_id res chain seq x y z
N HIS A 1 -13.30 -13.42 6.50
CA HIS A 1 -14.25 -13.44 5.39
C HIS A 1 -14.60 -12.01 4.99
N ALA A 2 -14.81 -11.75 3.70
CA ALA A 2 -15.26 -10.44 3.23
C ALA A 2 -16.28 -10.58 2.09
N TYR A 3 -17.12 -9.54 1.96
CA TYR A 3 -18.29 -9.57 1.11
C TYR A 3 -18.48 -8.28 0.33
N TYR A 4 -18.94 -8.39 -0.92
CA TYR A 4 -19.56 -7.32 -1.68
C TYR A 4 -21.05 -7.60 -1.79
N GLY A 5 -21.85 -6.96 -0.93
CA GLY A 5 -23.26 -7.30 -0.79
C GLY A 5 -23.44 -8.77 -0.43
N LYS A 6 -24.02 -9.57 -1.34
CA LYS A 6 -24.21 -11.01 -1.14
C LYS A 6 -23.05 -11.88 -1.65
N SER A 7 -22.09 -11.29 -2.36
CA SER A 7 -20.95 -12.04 -2.91
C SER A 7 -19.88 -12.24 -1.87
N HIS A 8 -19.64 -13.50 -1.50
CA HIS A 8 -18.58 -13.91 -0.58
C HIS A 8 -17.27 -14.02 -1.36
N VAL A 9 -16.32 -13.14 -1.09
CA VAL A 9 -15.07 -13.00 -1.85
C VAL A 9 -13.86 -13.58 -1.11
N LEU A 10 -13.74 -13.34 0.20
CA LEU A 10 -12.66 -13.88 1.01
C LEU A 10 -13.15 -15.05 1.86
N HIS A 11 -12.45 -16.19 1.76
CA HIS A 11 -12.82 -17.48 2.34
C HIS A 11 -11.77 -17.92 3.37
N GLY A 12 -11.80 -17.34 4.57
CA GLY A 12 -10.92 -17.74 5.67
C GLY A 12 -9.47 -17.28 5.50
N VAL A 13 -9.27 -16.01 5.11
CA VAL A 13 -7.95 -15.40 5.02
C VAL A 13 -7.45 -15.05 6.42
N SER A 14 -6.26 -15.55 6.79
CA SER A 14 -5.59 -15.23 8.06
C SER A 14 -4.11 -15.01 7.83
N PHE A 15 -3.59 -13.88 8.26
CA PHE A 15 -2.16 -13.55 8.28
C PHE A 15 -1.88 -12.39 9.22
N ASP A 16 -0.60 -12.10 9.43
CA ASP A 16 -0.15 -10.95 10.20
C ASP A 16 0.92 -10.16 9.44
N VAL A 17 1.14 -8.92 9.85
CA VAL A 17 2.25 -8.08 9.41
C VAL A 17 2.96 -7.58 10.66
N ARG A 18 4.26 -7.83 10.76
CA ARG A 18 5.09 -7.47 11.90
C ARG A 18 5.63 -6.04 11.76
N PRO A 19 5.96 -5.36 12.88
CA PRO A 19 6.57 -4.03 12.82
C PRO A 19 7.82 -4.00 11.94
N GLY A 20 7.89 -3.03 11.02
CA GLY A 20 9.04 -2.85 10.13
C GLY A 20 9.21 -3.92 9.05
N GLU A 21 8.21 -4.74 8.80
CA GLU A 21 8.22 -5.81 7.80
C GLU A 21 7.58 -5.36 6.49
N ILE A 22 8.13 -5.81 5.36
CA ILE A 22 7.46 -5.75 4.07
C ILE A 22 6.90 -7.14 3.76
N VAL A 23 5.59 -7.25 3.74
CA VAL A 23 4.87 -8.45 3.32
C VAL A 23 4.29 -8.22 1.93
N ALA A 24 4.61 -9.10 1.00
CA ALA A 24 4.00 -9.09 -0.33
C ALA A 24 2.82 -10.06 -0.38
N LEU A 25 1.67 -9.54 -0.77
CA LEU A 25 0.47 -10.31 -1.04
C LEU A 25 0.31 -10.48 -2.55
N LEU A 26 0.58 -11.69 -3.01
CA LEU A 26 0.67 -12.06 -4.41
C LEU A 26 -0.55 -12.89 -4.85
N GLY A 27 -0.77 -12.97 -6.14
CA GLY A 27 -1.85 -13.77 -6.73
C GLY A 27 -2.29 -13.22 -8.08
N ARG A 28 -3.11 -13.97 -8.77
CA ARG A 28 -3.73 -13.54 -10.02
C ARG A 28 -4.85 -12.53 -9.78
N ASN A 29 -5.25 -11.83 -10.82
CA ASN A 29 -6.43 -10.97 -10.79
C ASN A 29 -7.66 -11.79 -10.36
N GLY A 30 -8.49 -11.21 -9.48
CA GLY A 30 -9.65 -11.88 -8.93
C GLY A 30 -9.36 -12.85 -7.77
N SER A 31 -8.12 -12.94 -7.28
CA SER A 31 -7.78 -13.83 -6.15
C SER A 31 -8.24 -13.32 -4.79
N GLY A 32 -8.63 -12.05 -4.67
CA GLY A 32 -9.09 -11.42 -3.43
C GLY A 32 -8.10 -10.47 -2.77
N ARG A 33 -6.98 -10.15 -3.42
CA ARG A 33 -5.92 -9.27 -2.86
C ARG A 33 -6.42 -7.87 -2.52
N SER A 34 -7.01 -7.18 -3.49
CA SER A 34 -7.55 -5.83 -3.28
C SER A 34 -8.71 -5.82 -2.28
N THR A 35 -9.53 -6.86 -2.27
CA THR A 35 -10.60 -7.04 -1.27
C THR A 35 -10.02 -7.17 0.12
N THR A 36 -8.90 -7.88 0.29
CA THR A 36 -8.18 -7.99 1.57
C THR A 36 -7.75 -6.61 2.08
N ALA A 37 -7.13 -5.78 1.23
CA ALA A 37 -6.76 -4.41 1.58
C ALA A 37 -7.97 -3.57 1.98
N LYS A 38 -9.04 -3.62 1.21
CA LYS A 38 -10.28 -2.88 1.49
C LYS A 38 -10.96 -3.34 2.77
N ALA A 39 -10.94 -4.64 3.08
CA ALA A 39 -11.47 -5.17 4.33
C ALA A 39 -10.69 -4.63 5.53
N ILE A 40 -9.37 -4.63 5.48
CA ILE A 40 -8.52 -4.06 6.54
C ILE A 40 -8.84 -2.59 6.77
N MET A 41 -9.05 -1.83 5.70
CA MET A 41 -9.36 -0.40 5.76
C MET A 41 -10.82 -0.08 6.10
N GLY A 42 -11.68 -1.09 6.28
CA GLY A 42 -13.10 -0.88 6.58
C GLY A 42 -13.92 -0.38 5.39
N LEU A 43 -13.48 -0.64 4.17
CA LEU A 43 -14.12 -0.21 2.92
C LEU A 43 -15.09 -1.24 2.33
N VAL A 44 -15.07 -2.46 2.85
CA VAL A 44 -16.01 -3.54 2.50
C VAL A 44 -16.43 -4.28 3.76
N ASP A 45 -17.59 -4.93 3.71
CA ASP A 45 -18.09 -5.74 4.83
C ASP A 45 -17.20 -6.95 5.07
N TRP A 46 -16.87 -7.21 6.32
CA TRP A 46 -16.04 -8.34 6.70
C TRP A 46 -16.48 -8.98 8.02
N GLU A 47 -16.12 -10.24 8.19
CA GLU A 47 -16.33 -11.01 9.39
C GLU A 47 -15.03 -11.69 9.82
N GLY A 48 -14.87 -11.88 11.11
CA GLY A 48 -13.68 -12.49 11.70
C GLY A 48 -13.03 -11.57 12.71
N THR A 49 -11.71 -11.69 12.86
CA THR A 49 -10.92 -10.89 13.78
C THR A 49 -9.89 -10.07 13.02
N LEU A 50 -9.89 -8.77 13.26
CA LEU A 50 -8.93 -7.83 12.71
C LEU A 50 -8.40 -6.95 13.85
N GLN A 51 -7.09 -7.04 14.13
CA GLN A 51 -6.46 -6.32 15.21
C GLN A 51 -5.32 -5.44 14.71
N TRP A 52 -5.23 -4.25 15.27
CA TRP A 52 -4.16 -3.30 15.05
C TRP A 52 -3.57 -2.89 16.40
N LYS A 53 -2.29 -3.23 16.63
CA LYS A 53 -1.59 -2.95 17.91
C LYS A 53 -2.42 -3.39 19.14
N GLY A 54 -3.01 -4.59 19.06
CA GLY A 54 -3.84 -5.14 20.12
C GLY A 54 -5.26 -4.60 20.21
N GLN A 55 -5.65 -3.64 19.36
CA GLN A 55 -6.97 -3.06 19.30
C GLN A 55 -7.79 -3.68 18.16
N SER A 56 -9.05 -4.03 18.44
CA SER A 56 -9.98 -4.51 17.40
C SER A 56 -10.36 -3.39 16.44
N LEU A 57 -10.37 -3.70 15.14
CA LEU A 57 -10.86 -2.81 14.09
C LEU A 57 -12.35 -3.06 13.76
N SER A 58 -13.02 -3.97 14.48
CA SER A 58 -14.43 -4.28 14.27
C SER A 58 -15.30 -3.03 14.46
N GLY A 59 -16.21 -2.79 13.51
CA GLY A 59 -17.12 -1.66 13.53
C GLY A 59 -16.49 -0.30 13.23
N LYS A 60 -15.18 -0.25 12.98
CA LYS A 60 -14.51 1.01 12.65
C LYS A 60 -14.73 1.41 11.19
N LYS A 61 -14.99 2.68 10.98
CA LYS A 61 -15.09 3.28 9.65
C LYS A 61 -13.70 3.54 9.06
N ALA A 62 -13.63 3.68 7.74
CA ALA A 62 -12.35 3.87 7.04
C ALA A 62 -11.53 5.05 7.59
N TYR A 63 -12.15 6.18 7.89
CA TYR A 63 -11.45 7.34 8.46
C TYR A 63 -10.91 7.06 9.87
N GLU A 64 -11.61 6.26 10.68
CA GLU A 64 -11.15 5.85 12.00
C GLU A 64 -9.94 4.94 11.92
N VAL A 65 -9.96 3.98 10.97
CA VAL A 65 -8.81 3.11 10.68
C VAL A 65 -7.60 3.94 10.25
N ALA A 66 -7.80 4.90 9.35
CA ALA A 66 -6.73 5.80 8.90
C ALA A 66 -6.14 6.63 10.04
N HIS A 67 -6.95 7.12 10.97
CA HIS A 67 -6.49 7.86 12.15
C HIS A 67 -5.66 7.01 13.12
N LEU A 68 -5.85 5.70 13.12
CA LEU A 68 -5.05 4.77 13.93
C LEU A 68 -3.63 4.54 13.40
N GLY A 69 -3.33 5.05 12.20
CA GLY A 69 -1.99 4.92 11.61
C GLY A 69 -1.88 3.89 10.49
N LEU A 70 -3.00 3.51 9.86
CA LEU A 70 -3.01 2.68 8.66
C LEU A 70 -3.20 3.58 7.42
N GLY A 71 -2.24 3.56 6.50
CA GLY A 71 -2.32 4.26 5.23
C GLY A 71 -2.74 3.29 4.12
N TYR A 72 -3.46 3.80 3.13
CA TYR A 72 -3.89 3.01 1.98
C TYR A 72 -3.67 3.77 0.67
N VAL A 73 -2.96 3.13 -0.25
CA VAL A 73 -2.75 3.60 -1.62
C VAL A 73 -3.50 2.65 -2.54
N PRO A 74 -4.66 3.04 -3.08
CA PRO A 74 -5.42 2.20 -3.99
C PRO A 74 -4.71 2.05 -5.35
N GLU A 75 -5.12 1.06 -6.14
CA GLU A 75 -4.65 0.88 -7.51
C GLU A 75 -4.93 2.09 -8.40
N SER A 76 -6.09 2.74 -8.21
CA SER A 76 -6.42 3.98 -8.88
C SER A 76 -5.57 5.14 -8.37
N ARG A 77 -5.09 5.97 -9.30
CA ARG A 77 -4.28 7.14 -8.98
C ARG A 77 -5.17 8.28 -8.52
N ASP A 78 -5.49 8.30 -7.24
CA ASP A 78 -6.44 9.24 -6.63
C ASP A 78 -5.75 10.57 -6.27
N VAL A 79 -5.30 11.30 -7.29
CA VAL A 79 -4.81 12.67 -7.10
C VAL A 79 -5.97 13.67 -7.15
N PHE A 80 -5.79 14.81 -6.50
CA PHE A 80 -6.68 15.96 -6.66
C PHE A 80 -6.20 16.75 -7.89
N PRO A 81 -6.86 16.61 -9.05
CA PRO A 81 -6.29 17.05 -10.32
C PRO A 81 -6.15 18.59 -10.44
N ASN A 82 -7.02 19.33 -9.78
CA ASN A 82 -7.04 20.79 -9.80
C ASN A 82 -6.15 21.44 -8.73
N LEU A 83 -5.51 20.64 -7.90
CA LEU A 83 -4.52 21.09 -6.93
C LEU A 83 -3.12 20.85 -7.45
N THR A 84 -2.17 21.70 -7.03
CA THR A 84 -0.77 21.49 -7.33
C THR A 84 -0.22 20.24 -6.66
N VAL A 85 0.93 19.77 -7.10
CA VAL A 85 1.69 18.70 -6.44
C VAL A 85 1.87 18.99 -4.95
N HIS A 86 2.35 20.19 -4.63
CA HIS A 86 2.57 20.58 -3.24
C HIS A 86 1.28 20.61 -2.41
N GLN A 87 0.20 21.12 -2.97
CA GLN A 87 -1.11 21.13 -2.31
C GLN A 87 -1.66 19.70 -2.07
N ASN A 88 -1.46 18.79 -3.04
CA ASN A 88 -1.80 17.37 -2.84
C ASN A 88 -1.05 16.77 -1.65
N LEU A 89 0.26 17.02 -1.54
CA LEU A 89 1.07 16.54 -0.42
C LEU A 89 0.59 17.13 0.92
N LEU A 90 0.28 18.42 0.93
CA LEU A 90 -0.21 19.11 2.13
C LEU A 90 -1.51 18.50 2.65
N LEU A 91 -2.43 18.09 1.78
CA LEU A 91 -3.67 17.41 2.16
C LEU A 91 -3.44 16.06 2.85
N GLY A 92 -2.32 15.40 2.56
CA GLY A 92 -1.96 14.15 3.23
C GLY A 92 -1.50 14.34 4.68
N GLN A 93 -1.03 15.52 5.02
CA GLN A 93 -0.49 15.82 6.32
C GLN A 93 -1.58 15.84 7.41
N LYS A 94 -1.33 15.18 8.52
CA LYS A 94 -2.23 15.18 9.68
C LYS A 94 -1.84 16.30 10.66
N GLY A 95 -2.81 17.11 11.03
CA GLY A 95 -2.60 18.23 11.96
C GLY A 95 -1.53 19.20 11.46
N SER A 96 -0.63 19.63 12.32
CA SER A 96 0.48 20.54 12.00
C SER A 96 1.68 19.85 11.36
N GLY A 97 1.69 18.53 11.25
CA GLY A 97 2.83 17.73 10.82
C GLY A 97 3.98 17.67 11.83
N LYS A 98 3.86 18.31 12.99
CA LYS A 98 4.88 18.24 14.04
C LYS A 98 5.05 16.82 14.56
N GLY A 99 6.30 16.36 14.64
CA GLY A 99 6.63 15.01 15.10
C GLY A 99 6.45 13.92 14.06
N SER A 100 6.01 14.25 12.84
CA SER A 100 5.98 13.31 11.73
C SER A 100 7.40 12.88 11.34
N ARG A 101 7.55 11.60 10.99
CA ARG A 101 8.80 11.05 10.41
C ARG A 101 9.09 11.64 9.02
N TRP A 102 8.08 12.23 8.37
CA TRP A 102 8.11 12.64 6.98
C TRP A 102 7.77 14.11 6.82
N GLY A 103 8.64 14.85 6.15
CA GLY A 103 8.39 16.21 5.70
C GLY A 103 8.37 16.31 4.18
N PHE A 104 8.06 17.51 3.66
CA PHE A 104 8.08 17.77 2.22
C PHE A 104 9.45 17.48 1.59
N ASP A 105 10.53 17.83 2.30
CA ASP A 105 11.90 17.60 1.81
C ASP A 105 12.19 16.11 1.61
N ASP A 106 11.67 15.24 2.49
CA ASP A 106 11.80 13.79 2.33
C ASP A 106 11.10 13.30 1.07
N MET A 107 9.90 13.80 0.80
CA MET A 107 9.12 13.43 -0.40
C MET A 107 9.83 13.87 -1.67
N TYR A 108 10.34 15.08 -1.69
CA TYR A 108 11.05 15.64 -2.83
C TYR A 108 12.44 15.02 -3.04
N ALA A 109 13.08 14.57 -1.97
CA ALA A 109 14.33 13.80 -2.06
C ALA A 109 14.11 12.41 -2.65
N MET A 110 13.02 11.72 -2.27
CA MET A 110 12.67 10.41 -2.84
C MET A 110 12.26 10.49 -4.31
N PHE A 111 11.50 11.52 -4.67
CA PHE A 111 11.01 11.75 -6.02
C PHE A 111 11.30 13.18 -6.48
N PRO A 112 12.53 13.47 -6.95
CA PRO A 112 12.94 14.80 -7.38
C PRO A 112 12.03 15.43 -8.43
N ARG A 113 11.41 14.60 -9.27
CA ARG A 113 10.46 15.06 -10.29
C ARG A 113 9.24 15.75 -9.69
N LEU A 114 8.80 15.34 -8.49
CA LEU A 114 7.71 16.02 -7.78
C LEU A 114 8.15 17.42 -7.32
N HIS A 115 9.39 17.59 -6.89
CA HIS A 115 9.94 18.89 -6.53
C HIS A 115 9.99 19.85 -7.73
N GLU A 116 10.49 19.38 -8.87
CA GLU A 116 10.53 20.15 -10.11
C GLU A 116 9.14 20.65 -10.54
N ARG A 117 8.13 19.83 -10.30
CA ARG A 117 6.73 20.09 -10.70
C ARG A 117 5.81 20.49 -9.54
N ARG A 118 6.37 20.91 -8.42
CA ARG A 118 5.60 21.19 -7.19
C ARG A 118 4.47 22.21 -7.35
N ASN A 119 4.60 23.12 -8.27
CA ASN A 119 3.62 24.19 -8.55
C ASN A 119 2.70 23.87 -9.74
N ILE A 120 2.81 22.69 -10.32
CA ILE A 120 1.98 22.22 -11.44
C ILE A 120 0.77 21.49 -10.90
N GLU A 121 -0.38 21.66 -11.55
CA GLU A 121 -1.59 20.92 -11.22
C GLU A 121 -1.39 19.40 -11.47
N ALA A 122 -1.80 18.59 -10.53
CA ALA A 122 -1.59 17.16 -10.59
C ALA A 122 -2.29 16.48 -11.77
N GLY A 123 -3.40 17.05 -12.25
CA GLY A 123 -4.16 16.52 -13.36
C GLY A 123 -3.41 16.48 -14.70
N VAL A 124 -2.39 17.34 -14.89
CA VAL A 124 -1.60 17.39 -16.13
C VAL A 124 -0.31 16.58 -16.06
N MET A 125 -0.06 15.90 -14.95
CA MET A 125 1.12 15.08 -14.76
C MET A 125 0.97 13.71 -15.44
N SER A 126 2.12 13.08 -15.75
CA SER A 126 2.13 11.70 -16.26
C SER A 126 1.54 10.71 -15.25
N GLY A 127 1.14 9.53 -15.72
CA GLY A 127 0.65 8.47 -14.84
C GLY A 127 1.67 8.05 -13.78
N GLY A 128 2.95 7.96 -14.14
CA GLY A 128 4.02 7.65 -13.20
C GLY A 128 4.23 8.74 -12.15
N GLU A 129 4.17 10.01 -12.55
CA GLU A 129 4.25 11.14 -11.64
C GLU A 129 3.05 11.17 -10.66
N GLN A 130 1.84 10.92 -11.17
CA GLN A 130 0.65 10.82 -10.33
C GLN A 130 0.74 9.66 -9.33
N GLN A 131 1.30 8.53 -9.73
CA GLN A 131 1.53 7.39 -8.83
C GLN A 131 2.52 7.76 -7.71
N MET A 132 3.64 8.40 -8.04
CA MET A 132 4.60 8.89 -7.06
C MET A 132 3.95 9.88 -6.09
N LEU A 133 3.12 10.79 -6.61
CA LEU A 133 2.39 11.76 -5.78
C LEU A 133 1.42 11.08 -4.81
N THR A 134 0.68 10.08 -5.26
CA THR A 134 -0.26 9.33 -4.41
C THR A 134 0.47 8.60 -3.29
N LEU A 135 1.60 7.96 -3.58
CA LEU A 135 2.45 7.31 -2.59
C LEU A 135 2.94 8.31 -1.52
N CYS A 136 3.46 9.45 -1.96
CA CYS A 136 3.97 10.48 -1.07
C CYS A 136 2.87 11.14 -0.23
N ARG A 137 1.71 11.43 -0.82
CA ARG A 137 0.58 12.01 -0.09
C ARG A 137 0.13 11.12 1.07
N THR A 138 0.04 9.81 0.84
CA THR A 138 -0.32 8.86 1.88
C THR A 138 0.74 8.81 2.98
N LEU A 139 2.02 8.85 2.60
CA LEU A 139 3.14 8.84 3.54
C LEU A 139 3.20 10.12 4.40
N MET A 140 2.76 11.25 3.87
CA MET A 140 2.65 12.51 4.63
C MET A 140 1.70 12.42 5.83
N GLY A 141 0.79 11.45 5.85
CA GLY A 141 -0.06 11.13 7.00
C GLY A 141 0.65 10.39 8.13
N ASP A 142 1.92 10.08 7.97
CA ASP A 142 2.77 9.35 8.91
C ASP A 142 2.18 8.02 9.39
N PRO A 143 1.84 7.09 8.49
CA PRO A 143 1.29 5.80 8.87
C PRO A 143 2.36 4.90 9.48
N ASP A 144 1.96 4.03 10.41
CA ASP A 144 2.83 2.96 10.92
C ASP A 144 2.78 1.71 10.03
N LEU A 145 1.68 1.52 9.32
CA LEU A 145 1.51 0.54 8.25
C LEU A 145 0.95 1.23 7.01
N ILE A 146 1.54 0.98 5.87
CA ILE A 146 1.01 1.40 4.58
C ILE A 146 0.64 0.19 3.73
N ILE A 147 -0.59 0.16 3.24
CA ILE A 147 -1.08 -0.84 2.30
C ILE A 147 -1.04 -0.23 0.91
N ILE A 148 -0.35 -0.86 -0.01
CA ILE A 148 -0.13 -0.34 -1.36
C ILE A 148 -0.62 -1.36 -2.38
N ASP A 149 -1.61 -0.98 -3.17
CA ASP A 149 -2.27 -1.86 -4.14
C ASP A 149 -1.75 -1.58 -5.55
N GLU A 150 -1.04 -2.56 -6.12
CA GLU A 150 -0.53 -2.57 -7.51
C GLU A 150 0.25 -1.29 -7.88
N PRO A 151 1.26 -0.86 -7.10
CA PRO A 151 1.89 0.45 -7.30
C PRO A 151 2.68 0.57 -8.61
N THR A 152 3.00 -0.57 -9.25
CA THR A 152 3.86 -0.61 -10.44
C THR A 152 3.09 -0.89 -11.73
N GLU A 153 1.77 -1.06 -11.65
CA GLU A 153 0.95 -1.39 -12.82
C GLU A 153 1.00 -0.29 -13.87
N GLY A 154 1.33 -0.69 -15.11
CA GLY A 154 1.41 0.23 -16.25
C GLY A 154 2.57 1.24 -16.20
N LEU A 155 3.54 1.07 -15.30
CA LEU A 155 4.67 2.00 -15.16
C LEU A 155 5.91 1.54 -15.93
N ALA A 156 6.69 2.52 -16.38
CA ALA A 156 7.99 2.28 -17.00
C ALA A 156 8.99 1.66 -15.99
N PRO A 157 9.93 0.81 -16.43
CA PRO A 157 10.89 0.14 -15.55
C PRO A 157 11.63 1.06 -14.59
N LYS A 158 12.04 2.24 -15.05
CA LYS A 158 12.75 3.23 -14.23
C LYS A 158 11.86 3.74 -13.06
N ILE A 159 10.57 3.90 -13.28
CA ILE A 159 9.62 4.30 -12.22
C ILE A 159 9.41 3.14 -11.24
N VAL A 160 9.37 1.91 -11.73
CA VAL A 160 9.28 0.71 -10.87
C VAL A 160 10.48 0.64 -9.92
N GLU A 161 11.68 0.94 -10.39
CA GLU A 161 12.89 1.02 -9.56
C GLU A 161 12.75 2.09 -8.46
N LEU A 162 12.26 3.27 -8.79
CA LEU A 162 12.01 4.34 -7.82
C LEU A 162 10.99 3.93 -6.76
N VAL A 163 9.94 3.22 -7.14
CA VAL A 163 8.97 2.67 -6.19
C VAL A 163 9.64 1.67 -5.25
N GLY A 164 10.51 0.80 -5.76
CA GLY A 164 11.30 -0.13 -4.94
C GLY A 164 12.20 0.59 -3.93
N GLU A 165 12.88 1.64 -4.34
CA GLU A 165 13.70 2.48 -3.45
C GLU A 165 12.84 3.19 -2.38
N TYR A 166 11.68 3.70 -2.75
CA TYR A 166 10.70 4.28 -1.83
C TYR A 166 10.30 3.27 -0.74
N LEU A 167 9.94 2.05 -1.13
CA LEU A 167 9.53 1.01 -0.18
C LEU A 167 10.66 0.64 0.78
N THR A 168 11.88 0.56 0.30
CA THR A 168 13.06 0.29 1.14
C THR A 168 13.28 1.42 2.16
N LYS A 169 13.20 2.68 1.74
CA LYS A 169 13.37 3.84 2.62
C LYS A 169 12.31 3.92 3.71
N ILE A 170 11.05 3.65 3.38
CA ILE A 170 9.98 3.70 4.39
C ILE A 170 10.12 2.58 5.43
N LYS A 171 10.56 1.40 5.01
CA LYS A 171 10.90 0.31 5.93
C LYS A 171 12.04 0.70 6.87
N GLU A 172 13.10 1.31 6.37
CA GLU A 172 14.25 1.77 7.15
C GLU A 172 13.86 2.74 8.26
N ARG A 173 12.79 3.52 8.08
CA ARG A 173 12.22 4.41 9.10
C ARG A 173 11.15 3.75 9.98
N GLY A 174 11.02 2.44 9.92
CA GLY A 174 10.15 1.66 10.80
C GLY A 174 8.69 1.55 10.34
N VAL A 175 8.37 1.95 9.11
CA VAL A 175 7.03 1.76 8.53
C VAL A 175 6.90 0.32 8.04
N SER A 176 5.81 -0.35 8.43
CA SER A 176 5.46 -1.66 7.90
C SER A 176 4.72 -1.50 6.57
N VAL A 177 4.88 -2.47 5.68
CA VAL A 177 4.28 -2.43 4.33
C VAL A 177 3.53 -3.73 4.04
N LEU A 178 2.29 -3.61 3.61
CA LEU A 178 1.57 -4.67 2.91
C LEU A 178 1.52 -4.28 1.43
N LEU A 179 2.34 -4.95 0.63
CA LEU A 179 2.46 -4.71 -0.80
C LEU A 179 1.60 -5.71 -1.56
N ILE A 180 0.60 -5.24 -2.27
CA ILE A 180 -0.22 -6.06 -3.16
C ILE A 180 0.36 -5.92 -4.56
N GLU A 181 0.83 -7.03 -5.12
CA GLU A 181 1.46 -7.06 -6.43
C GLU A 181 1.14 -8.33 -7.21
N GLN A 182 1.13 -8.20 -8.52
CA GLN A 182 1.08 -9.30 -9.45
C GLN A 182 2.48 -9.63 -10.01
N LYS A 183 3.33 -8.61 -10.15
CA LYS A 183 4.69 -8.74 -10.67
C LYS A 183 5.63 -9.31 -9.60
N LEU A 184 6.09 -10.54 -9.81
CA LEU A 184 6.94 -11.24 -8.85
C LEU A 184 8.30 -10.57 -8.65
N THR A 185 8.88 -9.96 -9.69
CA THR A 185 10.24 -9.43 -9.65
C THR A 185 10.45 -8.41 -8.54
N ILE A 186 9.60 -7.38 -8.48
CA ILE A 186 9.71 -6.37 -7.42
C ILE A 186 9.34 -6.96 -6.06
N ALA A 187 8.24 -7.70 -5.99
CA ALA A 187 7.77 -8.28 -4.74
C ALA A 187 8.82 -9.19 -4.09
N LEU A 188 9.43 -10.09 -4.86
CA LEU A 188 10.45 -11.01 -4.36
C LEU A 188 11.79 -10.32 -4.05
N GLY A 189 12.06 -9.17 -4.67
CA GLY A 189 13.30 -8.41 -4.45
C GLY A 189 13.32 -7.61 -3.14
N ILE A 190 12.18 -7.18 -2.63
CA ILE A 190 12.09 -6.25 -1.50
C ILE A 190 11.32 -6.77 -0.29
N SER A 191 10.51 -7.83 -0.43
CA SER A 191 9.71 -8.35 0.67
C SER A 191 10.50 -9.25 1.61
N ASP A 192 10.16 -9.18 2.89
CA ASP A 192 10.68 -10.08 3.92
C ASP A 192 9.91 -11.41 3.93
N ARG A 193 8.64 -11.35 3.62
CA ARG A 193 7.73 -12.50 3.61
C ARG A 193 6.74 -12.36 2.45
N THR A 194 6.34 -13.49 1.90
CA THR A 194 5.40 -13.56 0.78
C THR A 194 4.19 -14.40 1.15
N LEU A 195 3.03 -13.94 0.76
CA LEU A 195 1.76 -14.63 0.83
C LEU A 195 1.21 -14.73 -0.58
N VAL A 196 0.68 -15.89 -0.95
CA VAL A 196 0.01 -16.06 -2.25
C VAL A 196 -1.46 -16.36 -2.02
N MET A 197 -2.31 -15.62 -2.68
CA MET A 197 -3.76 -15.83 -2.68
C MET A 197 -4.23 -16.58 -3.91
N GLY A 198 -5.16 -17.50 -3.69
CA GLY A 198 -5.90 -18.18 -4.74
C GLY A 198 -7.36 -18.32 -4.33
N HIS A 199 -8.28 -17.88 -5.18
CA HIS A 199 -9.74 -18.03 -4.95
C HIS A 199 -10.22 -17.58 -3.55
N GLY A 200 -9.73 -16.42 -3.09
CA GLY A 200 -10.15 -15.85 -1.82
C GLY A 200 -9.50 -16.45 -0.56
N SER A 201 -8.46 -17.25 -0.71
CA SER A 201 -7.75 -17.90 0.41
C SER A 201 -6.23 -17.75 0.26
N ILE A 202 -5.51 -17.84 1.37
CA ILE A 202 -4.03 -17.93 1.35
C ILE A 202 -3.65 -19.37 1.01
N VAL A 203 -2.91 -19.55 -0.08
CA VAL A 203 -2.45 -20.86 -0.55
C VAL A 203 -0.97 -21.10 -0.31
N PHE A 204 -0.22 -20.07 0.02
CA PHE A 204 1.20 -20.15 0.36
C PHE A 204 1.57 -19.02 1.31
N GLU A 205 2.47 -19.32 2.25
CA GLU A 205 3.15 -18.33 3.10
C GLU A 205 4.60 -18.76 3.30
N GLY A 206 5.55 -17.87 3.09
CA GLY A 206 6.96 -18.14 3.25
C GLY A 206 7.85 -17.00 2.82
N THR A 207 9.17 -17.24 2.84
CA THR A 207 10.14 -16.28 2.35
C THR A 207 10.13 -16.20 0.81
N PRO A 208 10.67 -15.12 0.22
CA PRO A 208 10.85 -15.05 -1.23
C PRO A 208 11.61 -16.24 -1.83
N ASP A 209 12.64 -16.75 -1.13
CA ASP A 209 13.41 -17.91 -1.60
C ASP A 209 12.59 -19.20 -1.54
N GLU A 210 11.83 -19.40 -0.50
CA GLU A 210 10.89 -20.54 -0.39
C GLU A 210 9.84 -20.50 -1.51
N LEU A 211 9.35 -19.32 -1.87
CA LEU A 211 8.41 -19.16 -2.98
C LEU A 211 9.08 -19.50 -4.33
N ARG A 212 10.31 -19.02 -4.55
CA ARG A 212 11.06 -19.35 -5.78
C ARG A 212 11.28 -20.85 -5.95
N ALA A 213 11.48 -21.57 -4.86
CA ALA A 213 11.67 -23.02 -4.84
C ALA A 213 10.36 -23.81 -4.99
N ASN A 214 9.20 -23.17 -4.82
CA ASN A 214 7.90 -23.84 -4.85
C ASN A 214 7.36 -23.99 -6.27
N SER A 215 7.32 -25.24 -6.77
CA SER A 215 6.85 -25.53 -8.13
C SER A 215 5.34 -25.48 -8.32
N TYR A 216 4.56 -25.54 -7.22
CA TYR A 216 3.08 -25.54 -7.28
C TYR A 216 2.45 -24.15 -7.35
N VAL A 217 3.20 -23.12 -7.03
CA VAL A 217 2.69 -21.73 -6.90
C VAL A 217 3.14 -20.83 -8.04
N ARG A 218 3.98 -21.34 -8.94
CA ARG A 218 4.47 -20.63 -10.14
C ARG A 218 3.43 -20.50 -11.25
#